data_6fbcbfe9b90ca0821796d74507890eab
#
_entry.id   6fbcbfe9b90ca0821796d74507890eab
#
_cell.length_a   1.000
_cell.length_b   1.000
_cell.length_c   1.000
_cell.angle_alpha   90.00
_cell.angle_beta   90.00
_cell.angle_gamma   90.00
#
_symmetry.space_group_name_H-M   'P 1'
#
loop_
_entity.id
_entity.type
_entity.pdbx_description
1 polymer ?
#
loop_
_entity_poly.entity_id
_entity_poly.type
_entity_poly.pdbx_seq_one_letter_code
_entity_poly.pdbx_strand_id
1 'polypeptide(L)'
;VTLSAPAPPADHHELAEFNSGVLELDDWLRRRARSNQASGASRTFVVCEESRVIAYYALASGAVKQPEAPGRFRRNMPDPIPVAVLGRLAIDQSYQGRGIGRALVRDAGLRLLNAAEVLGIRGMLVHAISDDARAFYEAVGFLSSPSEPVMLMVGLHDLNNALNP
;
A
#
# COMPACT_ATOMS: atom_id res chain seq x y z
N VAL A 1 -19.92 -11.98 9.89
CA VAL A 1 -18.52 -11.78 10.26
C VAL A 1 -18.17 -10.30 10.13
N THR A 2 -17.70 -9.71 11.21
CA THR A 2 -17.32 -8.31 11.25
C THR A 2 -15.80 -8.17 11.19
N LEU A 3 -15.32 -7.42 10.21
CA LEU A 3 -13.90 -7.10 10.08
C LEU A 3 -13.63 -5.73 10.71
N SER A 4 -12.49 -5.59 11.37
CA SER A 4 -12.08 -4.32 11.93
C SER A 4 -11.65 -3.35 10.82
N ALA A 5 -11.71 -2.04 11.12
CA ALA A 5 -11.07 -1.06 10.24
C ALA A 5 -9.54 -1.23 10.30
N PRO A 6 -8.81 -0.86 9.24
CA PRO A 6 -7.34 -0.91 9.28
C PRO A 6 -6.79 -0.09 10.44
N ALA A 7 -5.91 -0.70 11.22
CA ALA A 7 -5.33 -0.09 12.42
C ALA A 7 -3.91 -0.62 12.65
N PRO A 8 -3.07 0.12 13.39
CA PRO A 8 -1.74 -0.38 13.72
C PRO A 8 -1.79 -1.75 14.39
N PRO A 9 -0.79 -2.62 14.17
CA PRO A 9 -0.78 -3.94 14.80
C PRO A 9 -0.62 -3.81 16.33
N ALA A 10 -1.32 -4.66 17.05
CA ALA A 10 -1.26 -4.73 18.51
C ALA A 10 -0.70 -6.08 18.95
N ASP A 11 -0.21 -6.15 20.20
CA ASP A 11 0.41 -7.37 20.71
C ASP A 11 -0.52 -8.58 20.74
N HIS A 12 -1.82 -8.35 20.94
CA HIS A 12 -2.81 -9.43 20.98
C HIS A 12 -3.20 -9.95 19.59
N HIS A 13 -2.76 -9.29 18.51
CA HIS A 13 -3.11 -9.73 17.15
C HIS A 13 -2.39 -11.03 16.82
N GLU A 14 -3.13 -11.97 16.23
CA GLU A 14 -2.64 -13.29 15.83
C GLU A 14 -2.25 -13.29 14.36
N LEU A 15 -0.98 -13.59 14.10
CA LEU A 15 -0.39 -13.59 12.76
C LEU A 15 -0.09 -15.00 12.22
N ALA A 16 -0.09 -16.01 13.10
CA ALA A 16 0.46 -17.33 12.78
C ALA A 16 -0.24 -18.03 11.61
N GLU A 17 -1.54 -17.81 11.46
CA GLU A 17 -2.35 -18.47 10.43
C GLU A 17 -2.51 -17.64 9.15
N PHE A 18 -1.92 -16.45 9.11
CA PHE A 18 -2.05 -15.59 7.94
C PHE A 18 -1.43 -16.25 6.71
N ASN A 19 -2.22 -16.39 5.66
CA ASN A 19 -1.79 -17.02 4.41
C ASN A 19 -2.40 -16.31 3.21
N SER A 20 -1.63 -15.42 2.61
CA SER A 20 -2.05 -14.70 1.40
C SER A 20 -1.87 -15.53 0.13
N GLY A 21 -1.12 -16.63 0.19
CA GLY A 21 -0.68 -17.38 -0.96
C GLY A 21 0.68 -16.92 -1.49
N VAL A 22 1.25 -15.85 -0.93
CA VAL A 22 2.57 -15.33 -1.28
C VAL A 22 3.44 -15.38 -0.03
N LEU A 23 4.33 -16.36 0.03
CA LEU A 23 5.14 -16.63 1.22
C LEU A 23 5.94 -15.42 1.69
N GLU A 24 6.50 -14.66 0.77
CA GLU A 24 7.29 -13.46 1.05
C GLU A 24 6.48 -12.41 1.83
N LEU A 25 5.22 -12.20 1.45
CA LEU A 25 4.33 -11.26 2.13
C LEU A 25 3.94 -11.78 3.52
N ASP A 26 3.72 -13.08 3.64
CA ASP A 26 3.33 -13.70 4.90
C ASP A 26 4.49 -13.68 5.90
N ASP A 27 5.70 -14.02 5.45
CA ASP A 27 6.90 -13.98 6.28
C ASP A 27 7.24 -12.56 6.73
N TRP A 28 7.08 -11.58 5.85
CA TRP A 28 7.33 -10.19 6.20
C TRP A 28 6.41 -9.74 7.34
N LEU A 29 5.13 -10.07 7.27
CA LEU A 29 4.17 -9.74 8.32
C LEU A 29 4.58 -10.35 9.66
N ARG A 30 4.94 -11.62 9.66
CA ARG A 30 5.30 -12.34 10.89
C ARG A 30 6.65 -11.92 11.46
N ARG A 31 7.64 -11.59 10.61
CA ARG A 31 9.03 -11.40 11.03
C ARG A 31 9.49 -9.95 11.07
N ARG A 32 8.88 -9.07 10.29
CA ARG A 32 9.40 -7.69 10.08
C ARG A 32 8.42 -6.60 10.49
N ALA A 33 7.12 -6.82 10.36
CA ALA A 33 6.14 -5.76 10.52
C ALA A 33 6.26 -5.08 11.89
N ARG A 34 6.33 -5.86 12.97
CA ARG A 34 6.40 -5.30 14.32
C ARG A 34 7.71 -4.59 14.61
N SER A 35 8.85 -5.15 14.18
CA SER A 35 10.14 -4.51 14.38
C SER A 35 10.26 -3.21 13.58
N ASN A 36 9.77 -3.20 12.34
CA ASN A 36 9.75 -1.99 11.52
C ASN A 36 8.81 -0.93 12.09
N GLN A 37 7.68 -1.36 12.67
CA GLN A 37 6.77 -0.46 13.36
C GLN A 37 7.45 0.22 14.54
N ALA A 38 8.16 -0.56 15.35
CA ALA A 38 8.85 -0.07 16.53
C ALA A 38 10.00 0.88 16.18
N SER A 39 10.77 0.57 15.12
CA SER A 39 11.90 1.39 14.68
C SER A 39 11.49 2.61 13.85
N GLY A 40 10.27 2.64 13.34
CA GLY A 40 9.80 3.69 12.44
C GLY A 40 10.19 3.49 10.99
N ALA A 41 10.75 2.32 10.63
CA ALA A 41 11.15 2.04 9.25
C ALA A 41 9.95 1.95 8.29
N SER A 42 8.82 1.47 8.79
CA SER A 42 7.56 1.46 8.06
C SER A 42 6.39 1.47 9.04
N ARG A 43 5.21 1.80 8.51
CA ARG A 43 3.97 1.75 9.27
C ARG A 43 3.07 0.70 8.67
N THR A 44 2.65 -0.27 9.49
CA THR A 44 1.77 -1.34 9.07
C THR A 44 0.36 -1.10 9.63
N PHE A 45 -0.65 -1.44 8.82
CA PHE A 45 -2.05 -1.36 9.20
C PHE A 45 -2.68 -2.71 8.91
N VAL A 46 -3.34 -3.28 9.91
CA VAL A 46 -3.91 -4.63 9.82
C VAL A 46 -5.43 -4.58 9.91
N VAL A 47 -6.07 -5.52 9.22
CA VAL A 47 -7.51 -5.77 9.33
C VAL A 47 -7.68 -7.12 9.99
N CYS A 48 -8.54 -7.19 10.99
CA CYS A 48 -8.73 -8.40 11.79
C CYS A 48 -10.17 -8.88 11.77
N GLU A 49 -10.33 -10.19 11.82
CA GLU A 49 -11.54 -10.85 12.29
C GLU A 49 -11.26 -11.26 13.72
N GLU A 50 -11.90 -10.59 14.68
CA GLU A 50 -11.54 -10.68 16.10
C GLU A 50 -10.06 -10.34 16.29
N SER A 51 -9.22 -11.26 16.79
CA SER A 51 -7.79 -11.02 16.97
C SER A 51 -6.94 -11.53 15.81
N ARG A 52 -7.53 -12.25 14.86
CA ARG A 52 -6.81 -12.84 13.73
C ARG A 52 -6.63 -11.81 12.61
N VAL A 53 -5.40 -11.57 12.21
CA VAL A 53 -5.09 -10.70 11.08
C VAL A 53 -5.46 -11.42 9.78
N ILE A 54 -6.29 -10.77 8.96
CA ILE A 54 -6.73 -11.33 7.65
C ILE A 54 -6.27 -10.50 6.47
N ALA A 55 -5.76 -9.32 6.70
CA ALA A 55 -5.22 -8.46 5.65
C ALA A 55 -4.30 -7.42 6.27
N TYR A 56 -3.36 -6.91 5.49
CA TYR A 56 -2.50 -5.81 5.93
C TYR A 56 -1.93 -5.03 4.76
N TYR A 57 -1.47 -3.83 5.04
CA TYR A 57 -0.59 -3.09 4.15
C TYR A 57 0.45 -2.32 4.96
N ALA A 58 1.54 -1.92 4.29
CA ALA A 58 2.62 -1.19 4.93
C ALA A 58 3.04 0.01 4.08
N LEU A 59 3.27 1.14 4.74
CA LEU A 59 3.69 2.40 4.11
C LEU A 59 5.06 2.80 4.63
N ALA A 60 5.88 3.36 3.73
CA ALA A 60 7.15 3.99 4.06
C ALA A 60 7.35 5.22 3.18
N SER A 61 8.26 6.11 3.58
CA SER A 61 8.63 7.25 2.73
C SER A 61 9.62 6.79 1.66
N GLY A 62 9.62 7.48 0.53
CA GLY A 62 10.55 7.20 -0.55
C GLY A 62 10.62 8.35 -1.54
N ALA A 63 11.32 8.11 -2.63
CA ALA A 63 11.46 9.07 -3.72
C ALA A 63 11.62 8.34 -5.03
N VAL A 64 11.20 8.98 -6.12
CA VAL A 64 11.37 8.43 -7.47
C VAL A 64 12.03 9.47 -8.36
N LYS A 65 12.95 9.04 -9.21
CA LYS A 65 13.61 9.93 -10.17
C LYS A 65 12.62 10.37 -11.24
N GLN A 66 12.68 11.66 -11.63
CA GLN A 66 11.77 12.19 -12.64
C GLN A 66 11.65 11.34 -13.91
N PRO A 67 12.75 10.86 -14.53
CA PRO A 67 12.63 10.04 -15.74
C PRO A 67 11.88 8.73 -15.56
N GLU A 68 11.79 8.22 -14.35
CA GLU A 68 11.09 6.97 -14.03
C GLU A 68 9.60 7.19 -13.77
N ALA A 69 9.16 8.44 -13.65
CA ALA A 69 7.77 8.77 -13.35
C ALA A 69 6.97 9.06 -14.63
N PRO A 70 5.68 8.65 -14.67
CA PRO A 70 4.79 9.05 -15.76
C PRO A 70 4.69 10.57 -15.88
N GLY A 71 4.46 11.09 -17.11
CA GLY A 71 4.41 12.52 -17.35
C GLY A 71 3.46 13.30 -16.46
N ARG A 72 2.26 12.75 -16.24
CA ARG A 72 1.26 13.37 -15.34
C ARG A 72 1.74 13.46 -13.90
N PHE A 73 2.44 12.43 -13.43
CA PHE A 73 2.95 12.36 -12.06
C PHE A 73 4.11 13.32 -11.83
N ARG A 74 5.02 13.43 -12.81
CA ARG A 74 6.25 14.23 -12.67
C ARG A 74 6.08 15.73 -12.99
N ARG A 75 4.94 16.13 -13.53
CA ARG A 75 4.72 17.51 -13.95
C ARG A 75 4.86 18.47 -12.75
N ASN A 76 5.75 19.47 -12.92
CA ASN A 76 6.03 20.51 -11.92
C ASN A 76 6.57 19.96 -10.60
N MET A 77 7.22 18.80 -10.64
CA MET A 77 7.80 18.16 -9.46
C MET A 77 9.31 18.30 -9.42
N PRO A 78 9.92 18.30 -8.23
CA PRO A 78 11.38 18.26 -8.09
C PRO A 78 11.95 16.90 -8.54
N ASP A 79 13.27 16.80 -8.59
CA ASP A 79 13.95 15.55 -8.85
C ASP A 79 14.93 15.27 -7.69
N PRO A 80 14.75 14.23 -6.87
CA PRO A 80 13.70 13.22 -6.95
C PRO A 80 12.33 13.71 -6.45
N ILE A 81 11.29 12.99 -6.85
CA ILE A 81 9.91 13.30 -6.45
C ILE A 81 9.61 12.59 -5.13
N PRO A 82 9.14 13.30 -4.08
CA PRO A 82 8.77 12.65 -2.83
C PRO A 82 7.50 11.83 -2.98
N VAL A 83 7.53 10.59 -2.50
CA VAL A 83 6.42 9.66 -2.57
C VAL A 83 6.27 8.89 -1.26
N ALA A 84 5.09 8.30 -1.07
CA ALA A 84 4.91 7.24 -0.09
C ALA A 84 4.95 5.91 -0.84
N VAL A 85 5.67 4.94 -0.31
CA VAL A 85 5.78 3.61 -0.91
C VAL A 85 4.80 2.68 -0.20
N LEU A 86 3.86 2.13 -0.96
CA LEU A 86 3.03 1.02 -0.51
C LEU A 86 3.86 -0.25 -0.72
N GLY A 87 4.66 -0.59 0.29
CA GLY A 87 5.67 -1.64 0.16
C GLY A 87 5.10 -3.05 0.19
N ARG A 88 3.98 -3.23 0.88
CA ARG A 88 3.32 -4.53 1.04
C ARG A 88 1.82 -4.32 1.07
N LEU A 89 1.10 -5.23 0.44
CA LEU A 89 -0.36 -5.33 0.55
C LEU A 89 -0.74 -6.79 0.35
N ALA A 90 -1.41 -7.38 1.31
CA ALA A 90 -1.76 -8.80 1.25
C ALA A 90 -3.07 -9.09 1.97
N ILE A 91 -3.81 -10.06 1.43
CA ILE A 91 -5.10 -10.50 1.96
C ILE A 91 -5.06 -12.01 2.10
N ASP A 92 -5.47 -12.53 3.26
CA ASP A 92 -5.59 -13.96 3.48
C ASP A 92 -6.48 -14.59 2.40
N GLN A 93 -6.09 -15.77 1.91
CA GLN A 93 -6.77 -16.44 0.80
C GLN A 93 -8.27 -16.63 1.05
N SER A 94 -8.67 -16.89 2.29
CA SER A 94 -10.08 -17.06 2.62
C SER A 94 -10.90 -15.78 2.53
N TYR A 95 -10.26 -14.63 2.39
CA TYR A 95 -10.92 -13.32 2.28
C TYR A 95 -10.70 -12.64 0.93
N GLN A 96 -9.98 -13.26 0.01
CA GLN A 96 -9.76 -12.70 -1.33
C GLN A 96 -11.04 -12.68 -2.15
N GLY A 97 -11.10 -11.76 -3.13
CA GLY A 97 -12.26 -11.64 -4.00
C GLY A 97 -13.44 -10.89 -3.41
N ARG A 98 -13.26 -10.20 -2.29
CA ARG A 98 -14.32 -9.47 -1.58
C ARG A 98 -14.14 -7.95 -1.60
N GLY A 99 -13.20 -7.45 -2.41
CA GLY A 99 -12.95 -6.01 -2.50
C GLY A 99 -12.09 -5.43 -1.37
N ILE A 100 -11.50 -6.27 -0.52
CA ILE A 100 -10.68 -5.80 0.61
C ILE A 100 -9.42 -5.09 0.12
N GLY A 101 -8.78 -5.60 -0.95
CA GLY A 101 -7.57 -4.97 -1.51
C GLY A 101 -7.83 -3.52 -1.93
N ARG A 102 -8.93 -3.28 -2.62
CA ARG A 102 -9.35 -1.94 -3.02
C ARG A 102 -9.62 -1.05 -1.80
N ALA A 103 -10.27 -1.60 -0.78
CA ALA A 103 -10.54 -0.87 0.46
C ALA A 103 -9.25 -0.51 1.20
N LEU A 104 -8.23 -1.38 1.19
CA LEU A 104 -6.92 -1.10 1.78
C LEU A 104 -6.19 0.03 1.03
N VAL A 105 -6.21 0.02 -0.29
CA VAL A 105 -5.61 1.11 -1.09
C VAL A 105 -6.31 2.43 -0.79
N ARG A 106 -7.64 2.41 -0.66
CA ARG A 106 -8.42 3.59 -0.29
C ARG A 106 -8.04 4.10 1.11
N ASP A 107 -7.92 3.22 2.08
CA ASP A 107 -7.50 3.58 3.44
C ASP A 107 -6.10 4.21 3.43
N ALA A 108 -5.16 3.60 2.72
CA ALA A 108 -3.81 4.15 2.55
C ALA A 108 -3.85 5.54 1.93
N GLY A 109 -4.65 5.71 0.87
CA GLY A 109 -4.81 7.00 0.19
C GLY A 109 -5.33 8.09 1.11
N LEU A 110 -6.33 7.77 1.93
CA LEU A 110 -6.90 8.73 2.89
C LEU A 110 -5.88 9.12 3.97
N ARG A 111 -5.11 8.17 4.47
CA ARG A 111 -4.05 8.47 5.44
C ARG A 111 -2.97 9.36 4.83
N LEU A 112 -2.61 9.11 3.58
CA LEU A 112 -1.59 9.92 2.89
C LEU A 112 -2.09 11.32 2.55
N LEU A 113 -3.37 11.50 2.26
CA LEU A 113 -3.95 12.84 2.07
C LEU A 113 -3.80 13.67 3.35
N ASN A 114 -4.02 13.06 4.51
CA ASN A 114 -3.81 13.74 5.79
C ASN A 114 -2.33 14.04 6.03
N ALA A 115 -1.44 13.09 5.76
CA ALA A 115 -0.01 13.28 5.91
C ALA A 115 0.53 14.37 4.98
N ALA A 116 -0.05 14.50 3.79
CA ALA A 116 0.37 15.48 2.79
C ALA A 116 0.07 16.92 3.20
N GLU A 117 -0.74 17.14 4.23
CA GLU A 117 -0.98 18.48 4.77
C GLU A 117 0.22 19.02 5.56
N VAL A 118 1.08 18.13 6.03
CA VAL A 118 2.25 18.50 6.85
C VAL A 118 3.57 18.08 6.23
N LEU A 119 3.55 17.28 5.20
CA LEU A 119 4.73 16.70 4.58
C LEU A 119 4.55 16.66 3.05
N GLY A 120 5.60 17.04 2.32
CA GLY A 120 5.54 16.99 0.85
C GLY A 120 5.51 15.57 0.33
N ILE A 121 4.39 15.15 -0.24
CA ILE A 121 4.19 13.83 -0.86
C ILE A 121 3.38 14.03 -2.13
N ARG A 122 3.93 13.61 -3.27
CA ARG A 122 3.23 13.70 -4.56
C ARG A 122 2.14 12.66 -4.67
N GLY A 123 2.42 11.44 -4.20
CA GLY A 123 1.50 10.34 -4.34
C GLY A 123 2.05 9.06 -3.79
N MET A 124 1.46 7.95 -4.26
CA MET A 124 1.78 6.60 -3.82
C MET A 124 2.49 5.83 -4.94
N LEU A 125 3.53 5.11 -4.57
CA LEU A 125 4.29 4.25 -5.46
C LEU A 125 4.18 2.81 -5.00
N VAL A 126 4.00 1.87 -5.94
CA VAL A 126 3.98 0.44 -5.67
C VAL A 126 4.91 -0.29 -6.63
N HIS A 127 5.44 -1.43 -6.19
CA HIS A 127 6.10 -2.40 -7.06
C HIS A 127 5.21 -3.63 -7.16
N ALA A 128 4.67 -3.91 -8.34
CA ALA A 128 3.80 -5.05 -8.56
C ALA A 128 4.64 -6.34 -8.57
N ILE A 129 4.22 -7.34 -7.79
CA ILE A 129 4.93 -8.60 -7.64
C ILE A 129 4.52 -9.63 -8.70
N SER A 130 3.51 -9.32 -9.50
CA SER A 130 2.96 -10.21 -10.54
C SER A 130 2.16 -9.40 -11.54
N ASP A 131 1.81 -10.02 -12.67
CA ASP A 131 0.93 -9.40 -13.66
C ASP A 131 -0.46 -9.15 -13.08
N ASP A 132 -0.97 -10.04 -12.25
CA ASP A 132 -2.27 -9.86 -11.58
C ASP A 132 -2.23 -8.65 -10.63
N ALA A 133 -1.16 -8.49 -9.87
CA ALA A 133 -0.99 -7.33 -9.00
C ALA A 133 -0.92 -6.04 -9.82
N ARG A 134 -0.17 -6.05 -10.92
CA ARG A 134 -0.09 -4.91 -11.82
C ARG A 134 -1.46 -4.52 -12.37
N ALA A 135 -2.22 -5.50 -12.84
CA ALA A 135 -3.57 -5.27 -13.35
C ALA A 135 -4.50 -4.69 -12.27
N PHE A 136 -4.37 -5.18 -11.04
CA PHE A 136 -5.11 -4.65 -9.91
C PHE A 136 -4.81 -3.16 -9.68
N TYR A 137 -3.52 -2.80 -9.62
CA TYR A 137 -3.15 -1.40 -9.40
C TYR A 137 -3.54 -0.50 -10.57
N GLU A 138 -3.42 -0.98 -11.81
CA GLU A 138 -3.87 -0.22 -12.98
C GLU A 138 -5.38 0.04 -12.93
N ALA A 139 -6.16 -0.96 -12.51
CA ALA A 139 -7.61 -0.82 -12.37
C ALA A 139 -8.01 0.22 -11.32
N VAL A 140 -7.17 0.44 -10.32
CA VAL A 140 -7.40 1.46 -9.27
C VAL A 140 -6.92 2.83 -9.69
N GLY A 141 -6.23 2.95 -10.83
CA GLY A 141 -5.81 4.24 -11.37
C GLY A 141 -4.31 4.52 -11.34
N PHE A 142 -3.50 3.54 -10.92
CA PHE A 142 -2.04 3.70 -10.97
C PHE A 142 -1.54 3.63 -12.40
N LEU A 143 -0.49 4.38 -12.70
CA LEU A 143 0.14 4.42 -14.01
C LEU A 143 1.53 3.79 -13.92
N SER A 144 1.88 2.94 -14.90
CA SER A 144 3.20 2.32 -14.96
C SER A 144 4.29 3.34 -15.26
N SER A 145 5.47 3.14 -14.66
CA SER A 145 6.68 3.86 -15.02
C SER A 145 7.02 3.61 -16.49
N PRO A 146 7.46 4.64 -17.23
CA PRO A 146 7.88 4.44 -18.62
C PRO A 146 9.13 3.57 -18.77
N SER A 147 9.97 3.47 -17.72
CA SER A 147 11.21 2.68 -17.76
C SER A 147 11.12 1.36 -17.03
N GLU A 148 10.22 1.23 -16.04
CA GLU A 148 10.04 0.01 -15.25
C GLU A 148 8.55 -0.31 -15.12
N PRO A 149 8.00 -1.16 -16.01
CA PRO A 149 6.55 -1.42 -16.05
C PRO A 149 5.94 -1.98 -14.77
N VAL A 150 6.73 -2.65 -13.91
CA VAL A 150 6.25 -3.19 -12.64
C VAL A 150 6.19 -2.13 -11.53
N MET A 151 6.77 -0.96 -11.77
CA MET A 151 6.69 0.17 -10.85
C MET A 151 5.55 1.08 -11.30
N LEU A 152 4.55 1.26 -10.43
CA LEU A 152 3.38 2.07 -10.74
C LEU A 152 3.24 3.17 -9.71
N MET A 153 2.63 4.27 -10.11
CA MET A 153 2.40 5.38 -9.20
C MET A 153 1.13 6.15 -9.55
N VAL A 154 0.59 6.82 -8.55
CA VAL A 154 -0.63 7.61 -8.68
C VAL A 154 -0.54 8.84 -7.78
N GLY A 155 -0.94 10.01 -8.31
CA GLY A 155 -1.08 11.20 -7.49
C GLY A 155 -2.21 11.03 -6.48
N LEU A 156 -2.07 11.61 -5.30
CA LEU A 156 -3.09 11.46 -4.25
C LEU A 156 -4.45 11.99 -4.67
N HIS A 157 -4.47 13.10 -5.40
CA HIS A 157 -5.73 13.65 -5.91
C HIS A 157 -6.41 12.71 -6.90
N ASP A 158 -5.64 12.13 -7.83
CA ASP A 158 -6.17 11.18 -8.81
C ASP A 158 -6.68 9.91 -8.14
N LEU A 159 -5.97 9.43 -7.14
CA LEU A 159 -6.39 8.24 -6.37
C LEU A 159 -7.72 8.50 -5.65
N ASN A 160 -7.83 9.65 -5.01
CA ASN A 160 -9.06 10.02 -4.31
C ASN A 160 -10.26 10.04 -5.26
N ASN A 161 -10.08 10.61 -6.47
CA ASN A 161 -11.14 10.65 -7.48
C ASN A 161 -11.51 9.25 -7.98
N ALA A 162 -10.52 8.36 -8.15
CA ALA A 162 -10.76 7.00 -8.65
C ALA A 162 -11.51 6.13 -7.63
N LEU A 163 -11.25 6.34 -6.34
CA LEU A 163 -11.84 5.53 -5.27
C LEU A 163 -13.15 6.10 -4.71
N ASN A 164 -13.40 7.38 -4.95
CA ASN A 164 -14.63 8.07 -4.53
C ASN A 164 -15.20 8.85 -5.72
N PRO A 165 -15.73 8.10 -6.73
CA PRO A 165 -16.27 8.73 -7.95
C PRO A 165 -17.53 9.55 -7.68
#